data_e3b4f214e8fb0feb08eb189bb55d6686
#
_entry.id   e3b4f214e8fb0feb08eb189bb55d6686
#
_cell.length_a   1.000
_cell.length_b   1.000
_cell.length_c   1.000
_cell.angle_alpha   90.00
_cell.angle_beta   90.00
_cell.angle_gamma   90.00
#
_symmetry.space_group_name_H-M   'P 1'
#
loop_
_entity.id
_entity.type
_entity.pdbx_description
1 polymer ?
#
loop_
_entity_poly.entity_id
_entity_poly.type
_entity_poly.pdbx_seq_one_letter_code
_entity_poly.pdbx_strand_id
1 'polypeptide(L)'
;MPTDFIGLFALLSAARVRFVLVGGLALVLHGLDRLTADVDLVIDLSTESAQAAVQALTGAGYRPLAPVDPIALADPEQRREWQTVHNMQVFSFWDSSNTRPTVDIMLSPEVPFEELWASASAMNVGGHEVRVASIDHLIRMKAAAGRTQDLADIARLQAKVRG
;
A
#
# COMPACT_ATOMS: atom_id res chain seq x y z
N MET A 1 0.03 18.52 -8.59
CA MET A 1 0.28 17.17 -8.05
C MET A 1 -0.98 16.66 -7.37
N PRO A 2 -1.42 15.46 -7.67
CA PRO A 2 -2.54 14.87 -6.95
C PRO A 2 -2.12 14.63 -5.49
N THR A 3 -2.92 15.13 -4.57
CA THR A 3 -2.61 15.08 -3.15
C THR A 3 -3.80 14.66 -2.28
N ASP A 4 -4.86 14.16 -2.92
CA ASP A 4 -6.07 13.77 -2.20
C ASP A 4 -5.93 12.37 -1.59
N PHE A 5 -5.01 12.22 -0.63
CA PHE A 5 -4.85 10.99 0.15
C PHE A 5 -6.12 10.69 0.95
N ILE A 6 -6.75 11.73 1.49
CA ILE A 6 -7.96 11.59 2.29
C ILE A 6 -9.08 10.98 1.47
N GLY A 7 -9.28 11.45 0.24
CA GLY A 7 -10.28 10.90 -0.67
C GLY A 7 -10.05 9.43 -0.98
N LEU A 8 -8.80 9.02 -1.13
CA LEU A 8 -8.47 7.61 -1.34
C LEU A 8 -8.82 6.77 -0.10
N PHE A 9 -8.45 7.23 1.09
CA PHE A 9 -8.75 6.47 2.32
C PHE A 9 -10.24 6.42 2.59
N ALA A 10 -10.98 7.49 2.31
CA ALA A 10 -12.44 7.50 2.39
C ALA A 10 -13.06 6.44 1.47
N LEU A 11 -12.57 6.34 0.24
CA LEU A 11 -13.02 5.37 -0.74
C LEU A 11 -12.81 3.93 -0.26
N LEU A 12 -11.61 3.62 0.22
CA LEU A 12 -11.27 2.29 0.70
C LEU A 12 -12.06 1.91 1.96
N SER A 13 -12.23 2.86 2.87
CA SER A 13 -13.00 2.65 4.09
C SER A 13 -14.47 2.40 3.80
N ALA A 14 -15.07 3.16 2.89
CA ALA A 14 -16.47 3.00 2.49
C ALA A 14 -16.72 1.62 1.87
N ALA A 15 -15.75 1.10 1.14
CA ALA A 15 -15.81 -0.23 0.52
C ALA A 15 -15.42 -1.36 1.49
N ARG A 16 -15.06 -1.03 2.73
CA ARG A 16 -14.64 -1.98 3.77
C ARG A 16 -13.44 -2.83 3.36
N VAL A 17 -12.53 -2.24 2.60
CA VAL A 17 -11.29 -2.91 2.20
C VAL A 17 -10.36 -2.97 3.41
N ARG A 18 -9.88 -4.17 3.73
CA ARG A 18 -8.86 -4.34 4.76
C ARG A 18 -7.50 -4.06 4.13
N PHE A 19 -6.82 -3.03 4.62
CA PHE A 19 -5.50 -2.66 4.11
C PHE A 19 -4.61 -2.14 5.22
N VAL A 20 -3.30 -2.26 5.01
CA VAL A 20 -2.28 -1.66 5.87
C VAL A 20 -1.42 -0.76 4.99
N LEU A 21 -1.27 0.49 5.41
CA LEU A 21 -0.42 1.46 4.72
C LEU A 21 1.05 1.14 5.02
N VAL A 22 1.82 1.04 3.95
CA VAL A 22 3.28 0.82 4.01
C VAL A 22 3.97 1.89 3.17
N GLY A 23 5.27 1.79 2.97
CA GLY A 23 6.02 2.68 2.09
C GLY A 23 6.19 4.10 2.59
N GLY A 24 6.40 5.03 1.66
CA GLY A 24 6.78 6.41 1.98
C GLY A 24 5.78 7.16 2.84
N LEU A 25 4.49 7.04 2.57
CA LEU A 25 3.46 7.74 3.35
C LEU A 25 3.38 7.19 4.79
N ALA A 26 3.60 5.87 4.97
CA ALA A 26 3.68 5.30 6.32
C ALA A 26 4.83 5.91 7.11
N LEU A 27 5.98 6.13 6.46
CA LEU A 27 7.13 6.79 7.10
C LEU A 27 6.78 8.22 7.53
N VAL A 28 6.09 8.97 6.67
CA VAL A 28 5.65 10.32 6.98
C VAL A 28 4.72 10.32 8.20
N LEU A 29 3.77 9.39 8.26
CA LEU A 29 2.84 9.30 9.39
C LEU A 29 3.55 8.90 10.70
N HIS A 30 4.68 8.20 10.61
CA HIS A 30 5.54 7.94 11.77
C HIS A 30 6.50 9.09 12.09
N GLY A 31 6.41 10.21 11.38
CA GLY A 31 7.15 11.42 11.66
C GLY A 31 8.45 11.62 10.90
N LEU A 32 8.72 10.82 9.87
CA LEU A 32 9.86 11.06 9.00
C LEU A 32 9.53 12.17 8.00
N ASP A 33 10.51 13.02 7.76
CA ASP A 33 10.42 14.07 6.74
C ASP A 33 10.78 13.46 5.38
N ARG A 34 9.79 13.34 4.51
CA ARG A 34 9.95 12.68 3.22
C ARG A 34 8.89 13.14 2.24
N LEU A 35 9.28 13.32 0.99
CA LEU A 35 8.32 13.52 -0.10
C LEU A 35 7.77 12.18 -0.56
N THR A 36 6.45 12.12 -0.73
CA THR A 36 5.79 10.94 -1.24
C THR A 36 4.62 11.37 -2.14
N ALA A 37 4.48 10.71 -3.29
CA ALA A 37 3.41 10.97 -4.24
C ALA A 37 2.46 9.78 -4.36
N ASP A 38 2.96 8.57 -4.12
CA ASP A 38 2.22 7.32 -4.28
C ASP A 38 1.82 6.77 -2.91
N VAL A 39 0.79 5.94 -2.91
CA VAL A 39 0.32 5.23 -1.72
C VAL A 39 0.59 3.75 -1.90
N ASP A 40 1.41 3.20 -1.01
CA ASP A 40 1.76 1.78 -1.02
C ASP A 40 0.90 1.03 0.00
N LEU A 41 0.18 0.02 -0.46
CA LEU A 41 -0.74 -0.77 0.36
C LEU A 41 -0.41 -2.25 0.32
N VAL A 42 -0.60 -2.89 1.47
CA VAL A 42 -0.77 -4.33 1.54
C VAL A 42 -2.24 -4.57 1.89
N ILE A 43 -2.94 -5.33 1.07
CA ILE A 43 -4.37 -5.61 1.28
C ILE A 43 -4.59 -7.09 1.56
N ASP A 44 -5.75 -7.40 2.11
CA ASP A 44 -6.23 -8.77 2.19
C ASP A 44 -6.52 -9.24 0.75
N LEU A 45 -5.71 -10.17 0.25
CA LEU A 45 -5.81 -10.69 -1.12
C LEU A 45 -6.68 -11.94 -1.23
N SER A 46 -7.51 -12.25 -0.22
CA SER A 46 -8.58 -13.23 -0.43
C SER A 46 -9.43 -12.79 -1.63
N THR A 47 -9.95 -13.74 -2.38
CA THR A 47 -10.67 -13.45 -3.63
C THR A 47 -11.75 -12.40 -3.44
N GLU A 48 -12.56 -12.54 -2.40
CA GLU A 48 -13.67 -11.64 -2.12
C GLU A 48 -13.18 -10.22 -1.76
N SER A 49 -12.19 -10.12 -0.89
CA SER A 49 -11.61 -8.81 -0.50
C SER A 49 -10.90 -8.12 -1.65
N ALA A 50 -10.14 -8.88 -2.43
CA ALA A 50 -9.45 -8.34 -3.60
C ALA A 50 -10.45 -7.83 -4.65
N GLN A 51 -11.54 -8.56 -4.90
CA GLN A 51 -12.60 -8.11 -5.80
C GLN A 51 -13.22 -6.80 -5.32
N ALA A 52 -13.51 -6.69 -4.02
CA ALA A 52 -14.07 -5.48 -3.44
C ALA A 52 -13.14 -4.28 -3.62
N ALA A 53 -11.84 -4.48 -3.41
CA ALA A 53 -10.83 -3.42 -3.60
C ALA A 53 -10.78 -2.98 -5.08
N VAL A 54 -10.73 -3.92 -6.00
CA VAL A 54 -10.69 -3.60 -7.44
C VAL A 54 -11.96 -2.87 -7.86
N GLN A 55 -13.12 -3.32 -7.43
CA GLN A 55 -14.39 -2.69 -7.78
C GLN A 55 -14.48 -1.27 -7.22
N ALA A 56 -14.03 -1.05 -5.98
CA ALA A 56 -14.02 0.27 -5.37
C ALA A 56 -13.12 1.23 -6.15
N LEU A 57 -11.92 0.80 -6.48
CA LEU A 57 -10.95 1.62 -7.19
C LEU A 57 -11.42 1.92 -8.63
N THR A 58 -11.81 0.90 -9.37
CA THR A 58 -12.24 1.09 -10.77
C THR A 58 -13.55 1.88 -10.86
N GLY A 59 -14.48 1.68 -9.93
CA GLY A 59 -15.72 2.43 -9.86
C GLY A 59 -15.51 3.92 -9.58
N ALA A 60 -14.40 4.28 -8.95
CA ALA A 60 -14.05 5.67 -8.64
C ALA A 60 -13.16 6.32 -9.72
N GLY A 61 -12.86 5.63 -10.81
CA GLY A 61 -12.06 6.17 -11.90
C GLY A 61 -10.59 5.75 -11.92
N TYR A 62 -10.18 4.85 -11.03
CA TYR A 62 -8.84 4.27 -11.10
C TYR A 62 -8.73 3.29 -12.26
N ARG A 63 -7.56 3.24 -12.86
CA ARG A 63 -7.23 2.35 -13.97
C ARG A 63 -5.95 1.58 -13.67
N PRO A 64 -5.83 0.32 -14.10
CA PRO A 64 -4.57 -0.40 -13.93
C PRO A 64 -3.48 0.19 -14.81
N LEU A 65 -2.26 0.25 -14.28
CA LEU A 65 -1.11 0.68 -15.06
C LEU A 65 -0.70 -0.39 -16.05
N ALA A 66 -0.77 -1.67 -15.66
CA ALA A 66 -0.52 -2.78 -16.55
C ALA A 66 -1.70 -2.98 -17.51
N PRO A 67 -1.45 -3.42 -18.77
CA PRO A 67 -2.52 -3.60 -19.78
C PRO A 67 -3.28 -4.92 -19.57
N VAL A 68 -3.93 -5.06 -18.41
CA VAL A 68 -4.67 -6.26 -18.02
C VAL A 68 -6.01 -5.85 -17.42
N ASP A 69 -6.96 -6.78 -17.38
CA ASP A 69 -8.20 -6.57 -16.64
C ASP A 69 -7.88 -6.53 -15.14
N PRO A 70 -8.18 -5.44 -14.44
CA PRO A 70 -7.80 -5.31 -13.04
C PRO A 70 -8.43 -6.34 -12.12
N ILE A 71 -9.57 -6.95 -12.49
CA ILE A 71 -10.20 -7.97 -11.68
C ILE A 71 -9.32 -9.23 -11.55
N ALA A 72 -8.38 -9.42 -12.46
CA ALA A 72 -7.41 -10.51 -12.40
C ALA A 72 -6.54 -10.45 -11.13
N LEU A 73 -6.44 -9.28 -10.48
CA LEU A 73 -5.77 -9.16 -9.19
C LEU A 73 -6.37 -10.09 -8.13
N ALA A 74 -7.67 -10.41 -8.25
CA ALA A 74 -8.35 -11.31 -7.32
C ALA A 74 -8.05 -12.78 -7.56
N ASP A 75 -7.41 -13.13 -8.67
CA ASP A 75 -7.07 -14.50 -9.02
C ASP A 75 -5.66 -14.87 -8.53
N PRO A 76 -5.52 -15.79 -7.55
CA PRO A 76 -4.20 -16.18 -7.05
C PRO A 76 -3.27 -16.75 -8.11
N GLU A 77 -3.79 -17.48 -9.09
CA GLU A 77 -2.99 -18.05 -10.18
C GLU A 77 -2.44 -16.96 -11.08
N GLN A 78 -3.26 -15.96 -11.40
CA GLN A 78 -2.84 -14.81 -12.20
C GLN A 78 -1.74 -14.01 -11.48
N ARG A 79 -1.89 -13.79 -10.18
CA ARG A 79 -0.86 -13.10 -9.40
C ARG A 79 0.46 -13.88 -9.40
N ARG A 80 0.38 -15.21 -9.28
CA ARG A 80 1.57 -16.06 -9.31
C ARG A 80 2.28 -15.95 -10.65
N GLU A 81 1.55 -15.97 -11.76
CA GLU A 81 2.11 -15.79 -13.10
C GLU A 81 2.79 -14.43 -13.23
N TRP A 82 2.13 -13.36 -12.79
CA TRP A 82 2.74 -12.03 -12.83
C TRP A 82 4.06 -11.97 -12.07
N GLN A 83 4.12 -12.61 -10.90
CA GLN A 83 5.33 -12.62 -10.08
C GLN A 83 6.45 -13.47 -10.69
N THR A 84 6.12 -14.66 -11.16
CA THR A 84 7.13 -15.62 -11.61
C THR A 84 7.57 -15.41 -13.06
N VAL A 85 6.66 -15.04 -13.94
CA VAL A 85 6.95 -14.85 -15.38
C VAL A 85 7.37 -13.41 -15.68
N HIS A 86 6.68 -12.43 -15.06
CA HIS A 86 6.87 -11.01 -15.37
C HIS A 86 7.62 -10.25 -14.26
N ASN A 87 8.04 -10.92 -13.20
CA ASN A 87 8.73 -10.33 -12.06
C ASN A 87 7.99 -9.11 -11.48
N MET A 88 6.65 -9.16 -11.50
CA MET A 88 5.83 -8.07 -10.99
C MET A 88 5.81 -8.12 -9.46
N GLN A 89 6.19 -7.03 -8.81
CA GLN A 89 6.22 -6.92 -7.35
C GLN A 89 5.02 -6.16 -6.81
N VAL A 90 4.49 -5.24 -7.60
CA VAL A 90 3.34 -4.42 -7.23
C VAL A 90 2.35 -4.37 -8.39
N PHE A 91 1.08 -4.20 -8.05
CA PHE A 91 0.03 -3.92 -9.03
C PHE A 91 -0.42 -2.48 -8.80
N SER A 92 -0.22 -1.62 -9.79
CA SER A 92 -0.44 -0.19 -9.66
C SER A 92 -1.74 0.24 -10.32
N PHE A 93 -2.45 1.14 -9.64
CA PHE A 93 -3.62 1.85 -10.17
C PHE A 93 -3.33 3.34 -10.20
N TRP A 94 -3.70 4.00 -11.28
CA TRP A 94 -3.62 5.45 -11.40
C TRP A 94 -5.02 6.04 -11.49
N ASP A 95 -5.19 7.25 -10.97
CA ASP A 95 -6.48 7.94 -10.99
C ASP A 95 -6.64 8.71 -12.29
N SER A 96 -7.64 8.33 -13.10
CA SER A 96 -7.89 8.96 -14.40
C SER A 96 -8.30 10.43 -14.29
N SER A 97 -8.84 10.85 -13.13
CA SER A 97 -9.15 12.25 -12.87
C SER A 97 -7.93 13.08 -12.44
N ASN A 98 -6.83 12.41 -12.13
CA ASN A 98 -5.58 13.01 -11.68
C ASN A 98 -5.71 13.88 -10.41
N THR A 99 -6.65 13.52 -9.53
CA THR A 99 -6.86 14.22 -8.25
C THR A 99 -6.35 13.43 -7.06
N ARG A 100 -6.41 12.09 -7.14
CA ARG A 100 -5.96 11.18 -6.08
C ARG A 100 -4.62 10.56 -6.44
N PRO A 101 -3.85 10.11 -5.44
CA PRO A 101 -2.53 9.53 -5.69
C PRO A 101 -2.62 8.18 -6.40
N THR A 102 -1.54 7.77 -7.07
CA THR A 102 -1.35 6.41 -7.56
C THR A 102 -1.31 5.46 -6.38
N VAL A 103 -1.93 4.30 -6.53
CA VAL A 103 -1.98 3.25 -5.51
C VAL A 103 -1.18 2.06 -5.99
N ASP A 104 -0.20 1.66 -5.19
CA ASP A 104 0.64 0.49 -5.44
C ASP A 104 0.27 -0.61 -4.45
N ILE A 105 -0.31 -1.70 -4.96
CA ILE A 105 -0.69 -2.86 -4.15
C ILE A 105 0.43 -3.90 -4.24
N MET A 106 1.04 -4.23 -3.12
CA MET A 106 2.11 -5.22 -3.06
C MET A 106 1.55 -6.61 -3.24
N LEU A 107 2.15 -7.39 -4.14
CA LEU A 107 1.68 -8.75 -4.46
C LEU A 107 2.23 -9.80 -3.49
N SER A 108 3.47 -9.61 -3.05
CA SER A 108 4.15 -10.57 -2.16
C SER A 108 5.04 -9.81 -1.17
N PRO A 109 4.44 -9.14 -0.18
CA PRO A 109 5.21 -8.36 0.79
C PRO A 109 6.05 -9.28 1.69
N GLU A 110 7.20 -8.77 2.13
CA GLU A 110 8.09 -9.49 3.04
C GLU A 110 7.40 -9.85 4.36
N VAL A 111 6.51 -8.98 4.83
CA VAL A 111 5.66 -9.26 5.99
C VAL A 111 4.24 -9.53 5.50
N PRO A 112 3.67 -10.71 5.79
CA PRO A 112 2.32 -11.03 5.32
C PRO A 112 1.26 -10.08 5.89
N PHE A 113 0.14 -9.96 5.16
CA PHE A 113 -0.94 -9.04 5.53
C PHE A 113 -1.42 -9.23 6.97
N GLU A 114 -1.70 -10.45 7.40
CA GLU A 114 -2.25 -10.70 8.74
C GLU A 114 -1.27 -10.31 9.85
N GLU A 115 0.02 -10.50 9.62
CA GLU A 115 1.06 -10.07 10.57
C GLU A 115 1.13 -8.54 10.63
N LEU A 116 1.13 -7.87 9.48
CA LEU A 116 1.08 -6.40 9.40
C LEU A 116 -0.15 -5.85 10.12
N TRP A 117 -1.30 -6.43 9.85
CA TRP A 117 -2.58 -6.00 10.42
C TRP A 117 -2.59 -6.11 11.95
N ALA A 118 -2.07 -7.21 12.48
CA ALA A 118 -2.07 -7.46 13.92
C ALA A 118 -1.27 -6.44 14.71
N SER A 119 -0.20 -5.88 14.12
CA SER A 119 0.70 -4.93 14.78
C SER A 119 0.56 -3.50 14.26
N ALA A 120 -0.34 -3.26 13.33
CA ALA A 120 -0.52 -1.93 12.75
C ALA A 120 -1.06 -0.94 13.79
N SER A 121 -0.60 0.30 13.67
CA SER A 121 -1.14 1.41 14.45
C SER A 121 -2.33 2.02 13.74
N ALA A 122 -3.43 2.22 14.46
CA ALA A 122 -4.58 2.96 13.92
C ALA A 122 -4.28 4.46 14.05
N MET A 123 -4.24 5.15 12.93
CA MET A 123 -3.98 6.58 12.89
C MET A 123 -5.15 7.31 12.22
N ASN A 124 -5.49 8.49 12.73
CA ASN A 124 -6.53 9.33 12.12
C ASN A 124 -5.90 10.15 11.00
N VAL A 125 -6.41 9.99 9.79
CA VAL A 125 -5.97 10.76 8.62
C VAL A 125 -7.22 11.41 8.01
N GLY A 126 -7.37 12.71 8.25
CA GLY A 126 -8.50 13.46 7.72
C GLY A 126 -9.87 12.96 8.18
N GLY A 127 -9.98 12.45 9.40
CA GLY A 127 -11.23 11.90 9.95
C GLY A 127 -11.43 10.42 9.67
N HIS A 128 -10.52 9.76 8.96
CA HIS A 128 -10.58 8.33 8.65
C HIS A 128 -9.52 7.58 9.43
N GLU A 129 -9.89 6.43 10.01
CA GLU A 129 -8.93 5.54 10.64
C GLU A 129 -8.17 4.77 9.57
N VAL A 130 -6.85 4.92 9.57
CA VAL A 130 -5.95 4.24 8.65
C VAL A 130 -5.01 3.36 9.47
N ARG A 131 -4.91 2.09 9.12
CA ARG A 131 -3.95 1.19 9.74
C ARG A 131 -2.61 1.35 9.05
N VAL A 132 -1.60 1.73 9.85
CA VAL A 132 -0.25 2.00 9.37
C VAL A 132 0.69 0.94 9.93
N ALA A 133 1.51 0.35 9.09
CA ALA A 133 2.46 -0.69 9.52
C ALA A 133 3.33 -0.17 10.66
N SER A 134 3.64 -1.06 11.62
CA SER A 134 4.53 -0.73 12.73
C SER A 134 5.92 -0.36 12.22
N ILE A 135 6.66 0.42 13.01
CA ILE A 135 8.04 0.77 12.68
C ILE A 135 8.89 -0.48 12.48
N ASP A 136 8.74 -1.49 13.33
CA ASP A 136 9.50 -2.74 13.21
C ASP A 136 9.22 -3.44 11.88
N HIS A 137 7.96 -3.51 11.47
CA HIS A 137 7.60 -4.11 10.19
C HIS A 137 8.12 -3.30 9.00
N LEU A 138 8.06 -1.97 9.07
CA LEU A 138 8.61 -1.10 8.03
C LEU A 138 10.12 -1.29 7.89
N ILE A 139 10.83 -1.41 9.00
CA ILE A 139 12.28 -1.71 9.01
C ILE A 139 12.54 -3.05 8.32
N ARG A 140 11.80 -4.08 8.68
CA ARG A 140 11.96 -5.42 8.09
C ARG A 140 11.72 -5.41 6.58
N MET A 141 10.69 -4.70 6.12
CA MET A 141 10.39 -4.58 4.69
C MET A 141 11.49 -3.83 3.94
N LYS A 142 12.02 -2.76 4.53
CA LYS A 142 13.12 -1.98 3.93
C LYS A 142 14.43 -2.76 3.91
N ALA A 143 14.71 -3.54 4.94
CA ALA A 143 15.89 -4.40 4.99
C ALA A 143 15.85 -5.44 3.85
N ALA A 144 14.68 -5.99 3.57
CA ALA A 144 14.50 -6.94 2.47
C ALA A 144 14.73 -6.27 1.10
N ALA A 145 14.33 -5.03 0.91
CA ALA A 145 14.57 -4.26 -0.32
C ALA A 145 16.04 -3.88 -0.50
N GLY A 146 16.73 -3.54 0.59
CA GLY A 146 18.18 -3.40 0.67
C GLY A 146 18.81 -2.29 -0.17
N ARG A 147 18.04 -1.31 -0.66
CA ARG A 147 18.58 -0.18 -1.42
C ARG A 147 19.25 0.81 -0.48
N THR A 148 20.14 1.67 -1.02
CA THR A 148 20.82 2.69 -0.22
C THR A 148 19.83 3.58 0.54
N GLN A 149 18.77 4.01 -0.13
CA GLN A 149 17.72 4.82 0.48
C GLN A 149 17.00 4.05 1.61
N ASP A 150 16.78 2.75 1.42
CA ASP A 150 16.14 1.91 2.43
C ASP A 150 16.99 1.80 3.69
N LEU A 151 18.31 1.67 3.54
CA LEU A 151 19.23 1.62 4.68
C LEU A 151 19.24 2.95 5.46
N ALA A 152 19.19 4.08 4.75
CA ALA A 152 19.09 5.39 5.38
C ALA A 152 17.75 5.53 6.14
N ASP A 153 16.65 5.08 5.56
CA ASP A 153 15.33 5.10 6.18
C ASP A 153 15.31 4.22 7.45
N ILE A 154 15.95 3.05 7.40
CA ILE A 154 16.07 2.16 8.58
C ILE A 154 16.74 2.90 9.73
N ALA A 155 17.86 3.57 9.47
CA ALA A 155 18.58 4.33 10.50
C ALA A 155 17.68 5.41 11.13
N ARG A 156 16.90 6.11 10.30
CA ARG A 156 15.98 7.15 10.77
C ARG A 156 14.82 6.56 11.60
N LEU A 157 14.28 5.43 11.18
CA LEU A 157 13.23 4.73 11.92
C LEU A 157 13.74 4.21 13.26
N GLN A 158 14.94 3.64 13.29
CA GLN A 158 15.57 3.18 14.54
C GLN A 158 15.78 4.33 15.52
N ALA A 159 16.17 5.49 15.04
CA ALA A 159 16.30 6.68 15.86
C ALA A 159 14.96 7.10 16.49
N LYS A 160 13.85 6.95 15.78
CA LYS A 160 12.51 7.24 16.29
C LYS A 160 12.13 6.31 17.44
N VAL A 161 12.48 5.02 17.35
CA VAL A 161 12.20 4.04 18.41
C VAL A 161 13.00 4.34 19.67
N ARG A 162 14.25 4.81 19.52
CA ARG A 162 15.13 5.13 20.65
C ARG A 162 14.80 6.48 21.31
N GLY A 163 14.22 7.36 20.54
CA GLY A 163 13.79 8.67 21.03
C GLY A 163 12.47 8.57 21.75
#